data_7fbc079edfed9311cb073c055f41409a
#
_entry.id   7fbc079edfed9311cb073c055f41409a
#
_cell.length_a   1.000
_cell.length_b   1.000
_cell.length_c   1.000
_cell.angle_alpha   90.00
_cell.angle_beta   90.00
_cell.angle_gamma   90.00
#
_symmetry.space_group_name_H-M   'P 1'
#
loop_
_entity.id
_entity.type
_entity.pdbx_description
1 polymer ?
#
loop_
_entity_poly.entity_id
_entity_poly.type
_entity_poly.pdbx_seq_one_letter_code
_entity_poly.pdbx_strand_id
1 'polypeptide(L)'
;MRHLLSGNAAARGSALGRARVRLPHALDVEETRITAADVDAELERIHEAVDIVRAEMHTLRQRLHGALAHEVGEFVDLHALLLDDPELLQGIDALIRTGLYSADYALRLQRDRIAAVFEGMDDAYLRSRIDDIDQVIGRLHAALHRREADLQGVAGEILVTDSI
;
A
#
# COMPACT_ATOMS: atom_id res chain seq x y z
N MET A 1 -20.27 -23.31 -8.12
CA MET A 1 -20.75 -22.46 -7.01
C MET A 1 -20.98 -21.05 -7.55
N ARG A 2 -22.15 -20.44 -7.34
CA ARG A 2 -22.45 -19.06 -7.77
C ARG A 2 -22.29 -18.15 -6.56
N HIS A 3 -21.39 -17.19 -6.63
CA HIS A 3 -21.24 -16.13 -5.61
C HIS A 3 -21.89 -14.86 -6.14
N LEU A 4 -22.74 -14.24 -5.33
CA LEU A 4 -23.38 -12.96 -5.62
C LEU A 4 -22.71 -11.91 -4.73
N LEU A 5 -22.12 -10.90 -5.36
CA LEU A 5 -21.58 -9.73 -4.67
C LEU A 5 -22.53 -8.56 -4.94
N SER A 6 -22.83 -7.80 -3.89
CA SER A 6 -23.67 -6.59 -3.98
C SER A 6 -22.79 -5.37 -3.75
N GLY A 7 -22.98 -4.31 -4.54
CA GLY A 7 -22.19 -3.08 -4.45
C GLY A 7 -22.94 -1.89 -5.07
N ASN A 8 -22.39 -0.69 -4.86
CA ASN A 8 -22.91 0.53 -5.44
C ASN A 8 -22.39 0.71 -6.89
N ALA A 9 -23.29 0.97 -7.82
CA ALA A 9 -22.91 1.20 -9.21
C ALA A 9 -22.40 2.63 -9.42
N ALA A 10 -21.13 2.78 -9.77
CA ALA A 10 -20.54 4.06 -10.17
C ALA A 10 -20.75 4.35 -11.67
N ALA A 11 -21.04 3.33 -12.50
CA ALA A 11 -21.32 3.43 -13.92
C ALA A 11 -22.39 2.41 -14.33
N ARG A 12 -23.09 2.68 -15.44
CA ARG A 12 -24.05 1.73 -16.03
C ARG A 12 -23.34 0.86 -17.04
N GLY A 13 -23.57 -0.45 -16.96
CA GLY A 13 -23.04 -1.40 -17.92
C GLY A 13 -23.06 -2.82 -17.40
N SER A 14 -22.72 -3.75 -18.29
CA SER A 14 -22.47 -5.16 -17.94
C SER A 14 -21.20 -5.61 -18.63
N ALA A 15 -20.39 -6.38 -17.93
CA ALA A 15 -19.18 -6.96 -18.49
C ALA A 15 -19.13 -8.46 -18.16
N LEU A 16 -18.55 -9.23 -19.06
CA LEU A 16 -18.29 -10.66 -18.86
C LEU A 16 -16.79 -10.91 -19.05
N GLY A 17 -16.17 -11.51 -18.04
CA GLY A 17 -14.74 -11.79 -18.05
C GLY A 17 -14.32 -12.65 -16.87
N ARG A 18 -13.02 -12.98 -16.81
CA ARG A 18 -12.44 -13.64 -15.62
C ARG A 18 -12.36 -12.66 -14.48
N ALA A 19 -12.95 -12.98 -13.34
CA ALA A 19 -12.77 -12.18 -12.14
C ALA A 19 -11.34 -12.33 -11.59
N ARG A 20 -10.64 -11.21 -11.42
CA ARG A 20 -9.41 -11.11 -10.67
C ARG A 20 -9.70 -10.38 -9.37
N VAL A 21 -9.71 -11.13 -8.28
CA VAL A 21 -9.97 -10.57 -6.95
C VAL A 21 -8.66 -10.03 -6.38
N ARG A 22 -8.62 -8.75 -6.05
CA ARG A 22 -7.58 -8.14 -5.22
C ARG A 22 -8.17 -7.88 -3.85
N LEU A 23 -7.64 -8.53 -2.85
CA LEU A 23 -7.96 -8.26 -1.45
C LEU A 23 -6.99 -7.17 -0.96
N PRO A 24 -7.47 -5.99 -0.52
CA PRO A 24 -6.60 -4.84 -0.25
C PRO A 24 -5.79 -4.94 1.04
N HIS A 25 -6.07 -5.87 1.96
CA HIS A 25 -5.65 -5.73 3.36
C HIS A 25 -4.82 -6.86 3.96
N ALA A 26 -4.42 -7.85 3.21
CA ALA A 26 -3.41 -8.76 3.71
C ALA A 26 -2.16 -8.60 2.85
N LEU A 27 -1.13 -7.98 3.40
CA LEU A 27 0.23 -8.24 2.97
C LEU A 27 0.51 -9.71 3.32
N ASP A 28 -0.09 -10.61 2.55
CA ASP A 28 0.14 -12.06 2.66
C ASP A 28 1.51 -12.35 2.02
N VAL A 29 2.54 -11.77 2.65
CA VAL A 29 3.92 -11.87 2.24
C VAL A 29 4.56 -12.92 3.12
N GLU A 30 5.03 -14.01 2.52
CA GLU A 30 5.80 -15.03 3.24
C GLU A 30 7.16 -14.48 3.67
N GLU A 31 7.67 -14.98 4.80
CA GLU A 31 9.01 -14.63 5.25
C GLU A 31 10.04 -15.01 4.20
N THR A 32 10.66 -14.00 3.62
CA THR A 32 11.71 -14.18 2.62
C THR A 32 12.99 -13.53 3.11
N ARG A 33 14.08 -14.33 3.15
CA ARG A 33 15.43 -13.89 3.51
C ARG A 33 16.24 -13.66 2.24
N ILE A 34 17.09 -12.65 2.32
CA ILE A 34 18.03 -12.28 1.27
C ILE A 34 19.46 -12.56 1.71
N THR A 35 20.39 -12.53 0.77
CA THR A 35 21.83 -12.58 1.09
C THR A 35 22.37 -11.17 1.35
N ALA A 36 23.52 -11.06 1.99
CA ALA A 36 24.17 -9.77 2.20
C ALA A 36 24.51 -9.04 0.86
N ALA A 37 24.68 -9.80 -0.23
CA ALA A 37 24.92 -9.22 -1.55
C ALA A 37 23.69 -8.55 -2.17
N ASP A 38 22.49 -8.93 -1.74
CA ASP A 38 21.21 -8.43 -2.29
C ASP A 38 20.69 -7.20 -1.53
N VAL A 39 21.31 -6.84 -0.40
CA VAL A 39 20.84 -5.77 0.50
C VAL A 39 20.68 -4.44 -0.24
N ASP A 40 21.69 -4.03 -0.99
CA ASP A 40 21.63 -2.74 -1.69
C ASP A 40 20.54 -2.72 -2.77
N ALA A 41 20.32 -3.84 -3.46
CA ALA A 41 19.24 -3.96 -4.43
C ALA A 41 17.85 -3.89 -3.80
N GLU A 42 17.65 -4.52 -2.64
CA GLU A 42 16.38 -4.45 -1.93
C GLU A 42 16.11 -3.06 -1.34
N LEU A 43 17.15 -2.38 -0.87
CA LEU A 43 17.04 -0.97 -0.43
C LEU A 43 16.69 -0.05 -1.60
N GLU A 44 17.31 -0.24 -2.76
CA GLU A 44 16.98 0.54 -3.96
C GLU A 44 15.51 0.33 -4.36
N ARG A 45 15.03 -0.92 -4.34
CA ARG A 45 13.63 -1.26 -4.64
C ARG A 45 12.64 -0.52 -3.73
N ILE A 46 12.87 -0.54 -2.41
CA ILE A 46 11.94 0.12 -1.47
C ILE A 46 12.02 1.65 -1.60
N HIS A 47 13.20 2.23 -1.78
CA HIS A 47 13.36 3.67 -1.96
C HIS A 47 12.73 4.14 -3.28
N GLU A 48 12.87 3.38 -4.37
CA GLU A 48 12.16 3.65 -5.64
C GLU A 48 10.64 3.62 -5.43
N ALA A 49 10.11 2.64 -4.68
CA ALA A 49 8.70 2.56 -4.37
C ALA A 49 8.21 3.77 -3.56
N VAL A 50 8.99 4.23 -2.58
CA VAL A 50 8.71 5.45 -1.80
C VAL A 50 8.63 6.66 -2.72
N ASP A 51 9.58 6.82 -3.63
CA ASP A 51 9.60 7.96 -4.55
C ASP A 51 8.41 7.94 -5.53
N ILE A 52 8.02 6.76 -6.00
CA ILE A 52 6.83 6.59 -6.83
C ILE A 52 5.57 7.03 -6.08
N VAL A 53 5.36 6.53 -4.87
CA VAL A 53 4.17 6.86 -4.07
C VAL A 53 4.15 8.35 -3.71
N ARG A 54 5.31 8.94 -3.37
CA ARG A 54 5.45 10.38 -3.10
C ARG A 54 5.06 11.22 -4.32
N ALA A 55 5.52 10.85 -5.51
CA ALA A 55 5.17 11.54 -6.75
C ALA A 55 3.66 11.40 -7.10
N GLU A 56 3.07 10.24 -6.84
CA GLU A 56 1.63 10.02 -7.01
C GLU A 56 0.80 10.90 -6.06
N MET A 57 1.16 10.97 -4.78
CA MET A 57 0.48 11.81 -3.79
C MET A 57 0.59 13.29 -4.17
N HIS A 58 1.78 13.74 -4.57
CA HIS A 58 1.98 15.11 -5.04
C HIS A 58 1.11 15.43 -6.26
N THR A 59 1.06 14.54 -7.24
CA THR A 59 0.23 14.69 -8.45
C THR A 59 -1.25 14.73 -8.10
N LEU A 60 -1.70 13.86 -7.20
CA LEU A 60 -3.07 13.83 -6.72
C LEU A 60 -3.43 15.16 -6.04
N ARG A 61 -2.57 15.63 -5.15
CA ARG A 61 -2.75 16.91 -4.42
C ARG A 61 -2.91 18.10 -5.38
N GLN A 62 -2.12 18.14 -6.44
CA GLN A 62 -2.20 19.19 -7.47
C GLN A 62 -3.50 19.15 -8.30
N ARG A 63 -4.08 17.98 -8.48
CA ARG A 63 -5.32 17.79 -9.27
C ARG A 63 -6.60 18.04 -8.48
N LEU A 64 -6.51 18.18 -7.17
CA LEU A 64 -7.67 18.43 -6.33
C LEU A 64 -8.16 19.88 -6.50
N HIS A 65 -9.41 20.03 -6.97
CA HIS A 65 -10.07 21.32 -7.15
C HIS A 65 -11.53 21.22 -6.69
N GLY A 66 -12.11 22.34 -6.29
CA GLY A 66 -13.53 22.43 -5.92
C GLY A 66 -13.83 22.12 -4.44
N ALA A 67 -15.09 21.84 -4.14
CA ALA A 67 -15.59 21.76 -2.75
C ALA A 67 -14.95 20.65 -1.90
N LEU A 68 -14.61 19.52 -2.53
CA LEU A 68 -13.98 18.36 -1.86
C LEU A 68 -12.45 18.47 -1.76
N ALA A 69 -11.85 19.50 -2.37
CA ALA A 69 -10.39 19.65 -2.42
C ALA A 69 -9.77 19.79 -1.03
N HIS A 70 -10.50 20.34 -0.07
CA HIS A 70 -10.00 20.51 1.29
C HIS A 70 -9.95 19.18 2.03
N GLU A 71 -11.05 18.45 2.11
CA GLU A 71 -11.13 17.17 2.85
C GLU A 71 -10.20 16.11 2.26
N VAL A 72 -10.25 15.93 0.92
CA VAL A 72 -9.38 14.97 0.23
C VAL A 72 -7.92 15.43 0.29
N GLY A 73 -7.68 16.74 0.28
CA GLY A 73 -6.34 17.31 0.42
C GLY A 73 -5.71 17.00 1.78
N GLU A 74 -6.44 17.17 2.88
CA GLU A 74 -5.96 16.84 4.23
C GLU A 74 -5.61 15.35 4.36
N PHE A 75 -6.41 14.48 3.76
CA PHE A 75 -6.14 13.04 3.71
C PHE A 75 -4.84 12.71 2.94
N VAL A 76 -4.63 13.34 1.78
CA VAL A 76 -3.40 13.15 0.99
C VAL A 76 -2.18 13.70 1.73
N ASP A 77 -2.31 14.87 2.37
CA ASP A 77 -1.24 15.50 3.13
C ASP A 77 -0.84 14.65 4.36
N LEU A 78 -1.82 14.02 5.04
CA LEU A 78 -1.57 13.09 6.13
C LEU A 78 -0.80 11.85 5.65
N HIS A 79 -1.21 11.26 4.54
CA HIS A 79 -0.53 10.07 3.99
C HIS A 79 0.89 10.40 3.52
N ALA A 80 1.11 11.60 2.96
CA ALA A 80 2.46 12.07 2.62
C ALA A 80 3.33 12.21 3.87
N LEU A 81 2.76 12.73 4.97
CA LEU A 81 3.47 12.84 6.26
C LEU A 81 3.84 11.46 6.83
N LEU A 82 2.93 10.49 6.77
CA LEU A 82 3.20 9.12 7.22
C LEU A 82 4.26 8.42 6.35
N LEU A 83 4.23 8.68 5.03
CA LEU A 83 5.23 8.16 4.10
C LEU A 83 6.64 8.70 4.40
N ASP A 84 6.74 9.95 4.85
CA ASP A 84 8.00 10.61 5.18
C ASP A 84 8.42 10.41 6.66
N ASP A 85 7.67 9.61 7.42
CA ASP A 85 7.98 9.34 8.82
C ASP A 85 9.30 8.55 8.94
N PRO A 86 10.30 9.10 9.67
CA PRO A 86 11.58 8.43 9.85
C PRO A 86 11.46 7.06 10.51
N GLU A 87 10.50 6.83 11.41
CA GLU A 87 10.30 5.54 12.06
C GLU A 87 9.87 4.47 11.04
N LEU A 88 9.00 4.83 10.10
CA LEU A 88 8.60 3.93 9.02
C LEU A 88 9.79 3.58 8.14
N LEU A 89 10.47 4.57 7.57
CA LEU A 89 11.52 4.35 6.57
C LEU A 89 12.77 3.71 7.16
N GLN A 90 13.27 4.23 8.29
CA GLN A 90 14.45 3.68 8.96
C GLN A 90 14.20 2.28 9.53
N GLY A 91 12.96 2.01 9.97
CA GLY A 91 12.57 0.68 10.42
C GLY A 91 12.62 -0.36 9.32
N ILE A 92 12.15 -0.02 8.11
CA ILE A 92 12.23 -0.89 6.93
C ILE A 92 13.70 -1.10 6.53
N ASP A 93 14.48 -0.02 6.43
CA ASP A 93 15.91 -0.08 6.09
C ASP A 93 16.69 -0.97 7.07
N ALA A 94 16.44 -0.84 8.37
CA ALA A 94 17.08 -1.65 9.39
C ALA A 94 16.72 -3.15 9.24
N LEU A 95 15.48 -3.46 8.91
CA LEU A 95 15.03 -4.84 8.67
C LEU A 95 15.71 -5.46 7.45
N ILE A 96 15.93 -4.70 6.40
CA ILE A 96 16.65 -5.15 5.21
C ILE A 96 18.14 -5.33 5.53
N ARG A 97 18.79 -4.31 6.13
CA ARG A 97 20.24 -4.31 6.37
C ARG A 97 20.68 -5.32 7.43
N THR A 98 19.98 -5.36 8.56
CA THR A 98 20.41 -6.18 9.70
C THR A 98 19.61 -7.47 9.82
N GLY A 99 18.34 -7.46 9.42
CA GLY A 99 17.48 -8.63 9.42
C GLY A 99 17.65 -9.50 8.19
N LEU A 100 18.26 -8.98 7.13
CA LEU A 100 18.38 -9.67 5.83
C LEU A 100 17.02 -10.15 5.30
N TYR A 101 16.00 -9.32 5.45
CA TYR A 101 14.67 -9.57 4.91
C TYR A 101 14.51 -8.92 3.54
N SER A 102 13.69 -9.51 2.68
CA SER A 102 13.26 -8.86 1.43
C SER A 102 12.51 -7.56 1.73
N ALA A 103 12.47 -6.64 0.78
CA ALA A 103 11.74 -5.37 0.93
C ALA A 103 10.26 -5.59 1.26
N ASP A 104 9.63 -6.58 0.63
CA ASP A 104 8.23 -6.94 0.87
C ASP A 104 7.98 -7.39 2.32
N TYR A 105 8.84 -8.30 2.81
CA TYR A 105 8.68 -8.80 4.16
C TYR A 105 9.09 -7.77 5.22
N ALA A 106 10.08 -6.95 4.95
CA ALA A 106 10.48 -5.83 5.81
C ALA A 106 9.34 -4.80 5.93
N LEU A 107 8.66 -4.49 4.82
CA LEU A 107 7.49 -3.61 4.80
C LEU A 107 6.36 -4.16 5.68
N ARG A 108 6.04 -5.45 5.56
CA ARG A 108 5.05 -6.14 6.40
C ARG A 108 5.44 -6.09 7.88
N LEU A 109 6.66 -6.47 8.22
CA LEU A 109 7.12 -6.50 9.62
C LEU A 109 7.09 -5.11 10.26
N GLN A 110 7.48 -4.07 9.52
CA GLN A 110 7.44 -2.70 10.03
C GLN A 110 6.00 -2.23 10.26
N ARG A 111 5.08 -2.55 9.32
CA ARG A 111 3.64 -2.32 9.53
C ARG A 111 3.15 -2.96 10.81
N ASP A 112 3.46 -4.26 11.02
CA ASP A 112 2.99 -5.00 12.18
C ASP A 112 3.56 -4.43 13.49
N ARG A 113 4.82 -3.95 13.49
CA ARG A 113 5.44 -3.26 14.62
C ARG A 113 4.71 -1.96 14.98
N ILE A 114 4.43 -1.14 13.97
CA ILE A 114 3.72 0.13 14.17
C ILE A 114 2.29 -0.14 14.65
N ALA A 115 1.58 -1.07 14.03
CA ALA A 115 0.22 -1.43 14.42
C ALA A 115 0.14 -1.92 15.87
N ALA A 116 1.08 -2.75 16.32
CA ALA A 116 1.12 -3.25 17.69
C ALA A 116 1.22 -2.12 18.74
N VAL A 117 1.88 -1.02 18.41
CA VAL A 117 1.94 0.16 19.30
C VAL A 117 0.55 0.79 19.45
N PHE A 118 -0.19 0.95 18.35
CA PHE A 118 -1.53 1.56 18.37
C PHE A 118 -2.60 0.63 18.93
N GLU A 119 -2.52 -0.67 18.67
CA GLU A 119 -3.45 -1.68 19.21
C GLU A 119 -3.40 -1.75 20.75
N GLY A 120 -2.25 -1.48 21.36
CA GLY A 120 -2.08 -1.40 22.81
C GLY A 120 -2.67 -0.16 23.46
N MET A 121 -3.20 0.79 22.68
CA MET A 121 -3.76 2.04 23.17
C MET A 121 -5.30 1.95 23.29
N ASP A 122 -5.83 2.43 24.42
CA ASP A 122 -7.29 2.42 24.72
C ASP A 122 -8.07 3.56 24.03
N ASP A 123 -7.50 4.15 22.97
CA ASP A 123 -8.09 5.29 22.26
C ASP A 123 -8.56 4.87 20.86
N ALA A 124 -9.87 5.04 20.60
CA ALA A 124 -10.47 4.71 19.31
C ALA A 124 -9.94 5.59 18.16
N TYR A 125 -9.55 6.83 18.44
CA TYR A 125 -8.94 7.72 17.45
C TYR A 125 -7.56 7.20 17.02
N LEU A 126 -6.75 6.78 17.97
CA LEU A 126 -5.41 6.23 17.68
C LEU A 126 -5.50 4.90 16.91
N ARG A 127 -6.51 4.08 17.21
CA ARG A 127 -6.77 2.85 16.44
C ARG A 127 -7.14 3.14 14.98
N SER A 128 -7.83 4.24 14.69
CA SER A 128 -8.14 4.62 13.31
C SER A 128 -6.89 4.98 12.49
N ARG A 129 -5.77 5.29 13.16
CA ARG A 129 -4.49 5.55 12.48
C ARG A 129 -3.86 4.30 11.86
N ILE A 130 -4.25 3.12 12.34
CA ILE A 130 -3.82 1.86 11.73
C ILE A 130 -4.33 1.77 10.28
N ASP A 131 -5.56 2.21 10.02
CA ASP A 131 -6.14 2.22 8.67
C ASP A 131 -5.35 3.15 7.73
N ASP A 132 -4.94 4.33 8.21
CA ASP A 132 -4.10 5.26 7.43
C ASP A 132 -2.74 4.64 7.10
N ILE A 133 -2.11 3.97 8.09
CA ILE A 133 -0.85 3.25 7.91
C ILE A 133 -1.02 2.13 6.89
N ASP A 134 -2.08 1.34 6.99
CA ASP A 134 -2.37 0.24 6.07
C ASP A 134 -2.53 0.72 4.64
N GLN A 135 -3.12 1.89 4.43
CA GLN A 135 -3.24 2.48 3.11
C GLN A 135 -1.88 2.92 2.53
N VAL A 136 -1.02 3.56 3.34
CA VAL A 136 0.33 3.94 2.91
C VAL A 136 1.16 2.70 2.58
N ILE A 137 1.15 1.70 3.44
CA ILE A 137 1.84 0.42 3.25
C ILE A 137 1.32 -0.32 2.00
N GLY A 138 0.00 -0.35 1.80
CA GLY A 138 -0.61 -0.95 0.61
C GLY A 138 -0.15 -0.27 -0.69
N ARG A 139 0.01 1.07 -0.69
CA ARG A 139 0.55 1.82 -1.83
C ARG A 139 2.03 1.49 -2.09
N LEU A 140 2.85 1.41 -1.04
CA LEU A 140 4.25 1.01 -1.15
C LEU A 140 4.39 -0.41 -1.71
N HIS A 141 3.61 -1.35 -1.20
CA HIS A 141 3.59 -2.72 -1.72
C HIS A 141 3.16 -2.78 -3.19
N ALA A 142 2.12 -2.03 -3.57
CA ALA A 142 1.70 -1.94 -4.97
C ALA A 142 2.79 -1.33 -5.87
N ALA A 143 3.54 -0.34 -5.37
CA ALA A 143 4.64 0.27 -6.11
C ALA A 143 5.83 -0.68 -6.28
N LEU A 144 6.17 -1.48 -5.25
CA LEU A 144 7.18 -2.55 -5.32
C LEU A 144 6.90 -3.56 -6.45
N HIS A 145 5.61 -3.86 -6.67
CA HIS A 145 5.17 -4.84 -7.68
C HIS A 145 4.67 -4.20 -8.98
N ARG A 146 4.85 -2.89 -9.17
CA ARG A 146 4.33 -2.16 -10.34
C ARG A 146 4.85 -2.75 -11.66
N ARG A 147 6.14 -3.06 -11.74
CA ARG A 147 6.74 -3.66 -12.95
C ARG A 147 6.19 -5.05 -13.25
N GLU A 148 5.83 -5.82 -12.23
CA GLU A 148 5.22 -7.14 -12.39
C GLU A 148 3.74 -7.03 -12.82
N ALA A 149 3.02 -6.03 -12.32
CA ALA A 149 1.62 -5.78 -12.64
C ALA A 149 1.43 -5.26 -14.08
N ASP A 150 2.33 -4.42 -14.57
CA ASP A 150 2.29 -3.90 -15.95
C ASP A 150 2.48 -5.02 -17.00
N LEU A 151 3.13 -6.11 -16.64
CA LEU A 151 3.32 -7.29 -17.50
C LEU A 151 2.11 -8.26 -17.47
N GLN A 152 1.16 -8.07 -16.56
CA GLN A 152 0.05 -9.03 -16.32
C GLN A 152 -1.35 -8.47 -16.59
N GLY A 153 -1.49 -7.30 -17.17
CA GLY A 153 -2.78 -6.77 -17.62
C GLY A 153 -3.31 -7.58 -18.81
N VAL A 154 -4.11 -8.61 -18.54
CA VAL A 154 -4.71 -9.43 -19.60
C VAL A 154 -6.05 -8.81 -20.01
N ALA A 155 -6.20 -8.48 -21.28
CA ALA A 155 -7.48 -8.06 -21.84
C ALA A 155 -8.55 -9.14 -21.57
N GLY A 156 -9.70 -8.73 -21.00
CA GLY A 156 -10.81 -9.62 -20.68
C GLY A 156 -10.91 -10.04 -19.20
N GLU A 157 -10.09 -9.47 -18.32
CA GLU A 157 -10.22 -9.64 -16.86
C GLU A 157 -11.10 -8.51 -16.27
N ILE A 158 -11.89 -8.89 -15.27
CA ILE A 158 -12.67 -7.97 -14.43
C ILE A 158 -11.99 -7.88 -13.08
N LEU A 159 -11.45 -6.71 -12.74
CA LEU A 159 -10.87 -6.47 -11.42
C LEU A 159 -11.98 -6.32 -10.38
N VAL A 160 -11.92 -7.11 -9.34
CA VAL A 160 -12.77 -7.02 -8.15
C VAL A 160 -11.89 -6.62 -6.98
N THR A 161 -12.21 -5.48 -6.35
CA THR A 161 -11.49 -4.93 -5.19
C THR A 161 -12.48 -4.30 -4.22
N ASP A 162 -12.15 -4.24 -2.94
CA ASP A 162 -13.01 -3.61 -1.91
C ASP A 162 -12.89 -2.09 -1.90
N SER A 163 -11.81 -1.54 -2.47
CA SER A 163 -11.59 -0.09 -2.53
C SER A 163 -10.92 0.30 -3.84
N ILE A 164 -11.25 1.49 -4.30
CA ILE A 164 -10.64 2.15 -5.44
C ILE A 164 -9.75 3.29 -4.91
#